data_1c583ebefd1fba41768fcdc7d052c62f
#
_entry.id   1c583ebefd1fba41768fcdc7d052c62f
#
_cell.length_a   1.000
_cell.length_b   1.000
_cell.length_c   1.000
_cell.angle_alpha   90.00
_cell.angle_beta   90.00
_cell.angle_gamma   90.00
#
_symmetry.space_group_name_H-M   'P 1'
#
loop_
_entity.id
_entity.type
_entity.pdbx_description
1 polymer ?
#
loop_
_entity_poly.entity_id
_entity_poly.type
_entity_poly.pdbx_seq_one_letter_code
_entity_poly.pdbx_strand_id
1 'polypeptide(L)'
;MSESADGAYAALGAHPGIRRAVDRFYERIAADPGLAGYFKDADMDQLHRHQVELLAAAVGGPGRYTGRSMAEAHRGLHVTDAAFDRVLGHLNATLVEVGADDRTIGKVLRTLSAMRLDIVED
;
A
#
# COMPACT_ATOMS: atom_id res chain seq x y z
N MET A 1 -9.62 22.06 9.03
CA MET A 1 -9.43 21.67 8.69
C MET A 1 -9.01 20.83 8.35
N SER A 2 -8.94 20.37 8.26
CA SER A 2 -8.49 19.59 8.09
C SER A 2 -8.26 19.06 7.39
N GLU A 3 -8.23 18.90 7.04
CA GLU A 3 -8.02 18.32 6.46
C GLU A 3 -7.46 17.60 6.11
N SER A 4 -7.96 17.34 5.85
CA SER A 4 -7.41 16.44 5.53
C SER A 4 -6.25 16.47 5.90
N ALA A 5 -6.54 16.62 6.86
CA ALA A 5 -5.60 16.59 7.57
C ALA A 5 -4.43 16.70 6.81
N ASP A 6 -3.70 17.26 6.82
CA ASP A 6 -2.41 17.34 6.21
C ASP A 6 -2.43 17.52 4.72
N GLY A 7 -3.58 17.39 4.10
CA GLY A 7 -3.66 17.46 2.66
C GLY A 7 -2.90 16.35 1.93
N ALA A 8 -2.63 15.23 2.63
CA ALA A 8 -1.85 14.15 2.03
C ALA A 8 -2.52 13.55 0.80
N TYR A 9 -3.83 13.38 0.87
CA TYR A 9 -4.58 12.84 -0.27
C TYR A 9 -4.41 13.74 -1.49
N ALA A 10 -4.62 15.04 -1.32
CA ALA A 10 -4.48 15.99 -2.43
C ALA A 10 -3.02 16.11 -2.87
N ALA A 11 -2.09 16.03 -1.94
CA ALA A 11 -0.67 16.13 -2.25
C ALA A 11 -0.21 15.01 -3.16
N LEU A 12 -0.83 13.82 -3.06
CA LEU A 12 -0.51 12.71 -3.94
C LEU A 12 -1.23 12.79 -5.28
N GLY A 13 -2.08 13.78 -5.49
CA GLY A 13 -2.82 13.94 -6.73
C GLY A 13 -4.18 13.29 -6.71
N ALA A 14 -4.77 13.14 -5.53
CA ALA A 14 -6.06 12.51 -5.31
C ALA A 14 -6.07 11.10 -5.93
N HIS A 15 -7.22 10.58 -6.30
CA HIS A 15 -7.29 9.22 -6.83
C HIS A 15 -6.44 9.00 -8.09
N PRO A 16 -6.39 9.92 -9.07
CA PRO A 16 -5.52 9.69 -10.23
C PRO A 16 -4.05 9.56 -9.85
N GLY A 17 -3.59 10.37 -8.89
CA GLY A 17 -2.20 10.28 -8.42
C GLY A 17 -1.94 9.00 -7.67
N ILE A 18 -2.89 8.59 -6.85
CA ILE A 18 -2.77 7.34 -6.09
C ILE A 18 -2.73 6.15 -7.04
N ARG A 19 -3.54 6.14 -8.09
CA ARG A 19 -3.50 5.07 -9.06
C ARG A 19 -2.12 4.96 -9.72
N ARG A 20 -1.51 6.11 -10.07
CA ARG A 20 -0.17 6.09 -10.62
C ARG A 20 0.85 5.53 -9.63
N ALA A 21 0.73 5.91 -8.36
CA ALA A 21 1.63 5.38 -7.34
C ALA A 21 1.48 3.87 -7.20
N VAL A 22 0.24 3.37 -7.21
CA VAL A 22 0.00 1.94 -7.12
C VAL A 22 0.57 1.20 -8.33
N ASP A 23 0.43 1.77 -9.54
CA ASP A 23 1.01 1.18 -10.75
C ASP A 23 2.53 1.04 -10.62
N ARG A 24 3.20 2.09 -10.16
CA ARG A 24 4.65 2.04 -9.99
C ARG A 24 5.06 1.06 -8.88
N PHE A 25 4.27 1.03 -7.83
CA PHE A 25 4.51 0.11 -6.73
C PHE A 25 4.47 -1.34 -7.22
N TYR A 26 3.47 -1.71 -8.01
CA TYR A 26 3.39 -3.07 -8.52
C TYR A 26 4.49 -3.38 -9.52
N GLU A 27 4.95 -2.41 -10.30
CA GLU A 27 6.10 -2.62 -11.17
C GLU A 27 7.33 -3.01 -10.35
N ARG A 28 7.54 -2.35 -9.22
CA ARG A 28 8.66 -2.68 -8.33
C ARG A 28 8.52 -4.07 -7.72
N ILE A 29 7.30 -4.41 -7.29
CA ILE A 29 7.05 -5.71 -6.71
C ILE A 29 7.24 -6.83 -7.75
N ALA A 30 6.74 -6.63 -8.95
CA ALA A 30 6.86 -7.62 -10.00
C ALA A 30 8.32 -7.87 -10.39
N ALA A 31 9.16 -6.85 -10.23
CA ALA A 31 10.58 -6.96 -10.52
C ALA A 31 11.38 -7.59 -9.38
N ASP A 32 10.75 -7.84 -8.24
CA ASP A 32 11.41 -8.41 -7.07
C ASP A 32 11.13 -9.91 -7.00
N PRO A 33 12.13 -10.75 -7.31
CA PRO A 33 11.91 -12.21 -7.33
C PRO A 33 11.44 -12.76 -5.98
N GLY A 34 11.77 -12.07 -4.88
CA GLY A 34 11.35 -12.52 -3.55
C GLY A 34 9.88 -12.27 -3.27
N LEU A 35 9.22 -11.45 -4.08
CA LEU A 35 7.82 -11.09 -3.84
C LEU A 35 6.90 -11.54 -4.97
N ALA A 36 7.41 -11.67 -6.18
CA ALA A 36 6.57 -11.95 -7.34
C ALA A 36 5.72 -13.21 -7.18
N GLY A 37 6.26 -14.21 -6.48
CA GLY A 37 5.55 -15.47 -6.28
C GLY A 37 4.25 -15.34 -5.50
N TYR A 38 4.14 -14.33 -4.63
CA TYR A 38 2.91 -14.14 -3.86
C TYR A 38 1.73 -13.74 -4.75
N PHE A 39 2.00 -13.25 -5.95
CA PHE A 39 0.96 -12.71 -6.83
C PHE A 39 0.66 -13.61 -8.02
N LYS A 40 1.23 -14.80 -8.02
CA LYS A 40 1.17 -15.73 -9.13
C LYS A 40 -0.27 -16.06 -9.54
N ASP A 41 -1.14 -16.26 -8.57
CA ASP A 41 -2.54 -16.64 -8.82
C ASP A 41 -3.52 -15.51 -8.51
N ALA A 42 -3.03 -14.29 -8.33
CA ALA A 42 -3.88 -13.18 -7.93
C ALA A 42 -4.61 -12.57 -9.11
N ASP A 43 -5.83 -12.11 -8.85
CA ASP A 43 -6.54 -11.25 -9.81
C ASP A 43 -5.94 -9.86 -9.67
N MET A 44 -5.05 -9.50 -10.59
CA MET A 44 -4.30 -8.26 -10.49
C MET A 44 -5.17 -7.01 -10.58
N ASP A 45 -6.26 -7.07 -11.35
CA ASP A 45 -7.17 -5.92 -11.45
C ASP A 45 -7.86 -5.66 -10.12
N GLN A 46 -8.34 -6.71 -9.47
CA GLN A 46 -8.98 -6.59 -8.17
C GLN A 46 -7.99 -6.12 -7.12
N LEU A 47 -6.79 -6.67 -7.15
CA LEU A 47 -5.75 -6.30 -6.22
C LEU A 47 -5.38 -4.83 -6.37
N HIS A 48 -5.25 -4.37 -7.61
CA HIS A 48 -4.94 -2.98 -7.89
C HIS A 48 -6.01 -2.05 -7.31
N ARG A 49 -7.29 -2.39 -7.52
CA ARG A 49 -8.38 -1.58 -6.97
C ARG A 49 -8.33 -1.54 -5.44
N HIS A 50 -8.07 -2.69 -4.80
CA HIS A 50 -7.95 -2.74 -3.34
C HIS A 50 -6.83 -1.86 -2.84
N GLN A 51 -5.68 -1.89 -3.53
CA GLN A 51 -4.54 -1.09 -3.09
C GLN A 51 -4.78 0.40 -3.26
N VAL A 52 -5.47 0.79 -4.33
CA VAL A 52 -5.84 2.19 -4.52
C VAL A 52 -6.71 2.66 -3.34
N GLU A 53 -7.71 1.85 -2.97
CA GLU A 53 -8.59 2.21 -1.86
C GLU A 53 -7.85 2.25 -0.53
N LEU A 54 -6.96 1.29 -0.32
CA LEU A 54 -6.18 1.24 0.90
C LEU A 54 -5.27 2.46 1.03
N LEU A 55 -4.56 2.79 -0.03
CA LEU A 55 -3.65 3.94 0.00
C LEU A 55 -4.42 5.24 0.15
N ALA A 56 -5.56 5.38 -0.54
CA ALA A 56 -6.40 6.55 -0.40
C ALA A 56 -6.86 6.73 1.04
N ALA A 57 -7.31 5.65 1.67
CA ALA A 57 -7.74 5.72 3.07
C ALA A 57 -6.58 6.06 3.99
N ALA A 58 -5.38 5.51 3.70
CA ALA A 58 -4.22 5.75 4.54
C ALA A 58 -3.78 7.22 4.52
N VAL A 59 -4.10 7.95 3.45
CA VAL A 59 -3.73 9.37 3.37
C VAL A 59 -4.93 10.30 3.61
N GLY A 60 -6.02 9.76 4.12
CA GLY A 60 -7.16 10.58 4.50
C GLY A 60 -8.12 10.91 3.38
N GLY A 61 -8.08 10.18 2.29
CA GLY A 61 -9.01 10.38 1.18
C GLY A 61 -10.40 9.84 1.49
N PRO A 62 -11.34 10.02 0.57
CA PRO A 62 -12.69 9.55 0.77
C PRO A 62 -12.76 8.02 0.79
N GLY A 63 -13.73 7.51 1.50
CA GLY A 63 -13.94 6.07 1.60
C GLY A 63 -13.28 5.51 2.84
N ARG A 64 -13.41 4.22 2.98
CA ARG A 64 -12.97 3.55 4.18
C ARG A 64 -12.47 2.16 3.82
N TYR A 65 -11.34 1.79 4.40
CA TYR A 65 -10.81 0.45 4.22
C TYR A 65 -10.99 -0.36 5.50
N THR A 66 -11.42 -1.60 5.38
CA THR A 66 -11.59 -2.46 6.55
C THR A 66 -10.41 -3.43 6.67
N GLY A 67 -9.73 -3.40 7.83
CA GLY A 67 -8.58 -4.28 8.06
C GLY A 67 -8.92 -5.75 7.97
N ARG A 68 -10.18 -6.08 8.20
CA ARG A 68 -10.63 -7.45 8.08
C ARG A 68 -10.36 -8.02 6.69
N SER A 69 -10.55 -7.20 5.65
CA SER A 69 -10.27 -7.62 4.29
C SER A 69 -8.78 -7.91 4.06
N MET A 70 -7.92 -7.17 4.76
CA MET A 70 -6.47 -7.42 4.67
C MET A 70 -6.11 -8.78 5.23
N ALA A 71 -6.65 -9.12 6.39
CA ALA A 71 -6.36 -10.42 6.99
C ALA A 71 -6.87 -11.55 6.11
N GLU A 72 -8.08 -11.40 5.58
CA GLU A 72 -8.64 -12.43 4.72
C GLU A 72 -7.88 -12.57 3.42
N ALA A 73 -7.47 -11.44 2.82
CA ALA A 73 -6.77 -11.46 1.55
C ALA A 73 -5.40 -12.13 1.66
N HIS A 74 -4.77 -12.05 2.84
CA HIS A 74 -3.43 -12.57 3.01
C HIS A 74 -3.37 -13.92 3.71
N ARG A 75 -4.51 -14.43 4.14
CA ARG A 75 -4.54 -15.70 4.85
C ARG A 75 -4.08 -16.83 3.92
N GLY A 76 -3.17 -17.63 4.41
CA GLY A 76 -2.66 -18.77 3.67
C GLY A 76 -1.52 -18.45 2.71
N LEU A 77 -1.17 -17.18 2.54
CA LEU A 77 -0.06 -16.80 1.67
C LEU A 77 1.30 -16.97 2.36
N HIS A 78 1.29 -17.11 3.69
CA HIS A 78 2.50 -17.26 4.48
C HIS A 78 3.49 -16.12 4.27
N VAL A 79 2.99 -14.89 4.30
CA VAL A 79 3.82 -13.70 4.19
C VAL A 79 4.73 -13.62 5.40
N THR A 80 6.03 -13.56 5.17
CA THR A 80 7.01 -13.47 6.26
C THR A 80 7.24 -12.01 6.66
N ASP A 81 7.84 -11.81 7.84
CA ASP A 81 8.26 -10.46 8.25
C ASP A 81 9.20 -9.85 7.22
N ALA A 82 10.14 -10.64 6.69
CA ALA A 82 11.07 -10.13 5.70
C ALA A 82 10.35 -9.69 4.43
N ALA A 83 9.39 -10.47 3.97
CA ALA A 83 8.61 -10.11 2.78
C ALA A 83 7.80 -8.83 3.03
N PHE A 84 7.18 -8.73 4.20
CA PHE A 84 6.43 -7.55 4.56
C PHE A 84 7.31 -6.29 4.56
N ASP A 85 8.51 -6.41 5.13
CA ASP A 85 9.45 -5.29 5.15
C ASP A 85 9.89 -4.90 3.75
N ARG A 86 10.08 -5.87 2.85
CA ARG A 86 10.44 -5.56 1.45
C ARG A 86 9.32 -4.81 0.76
N VAL A 87 8.07 -5.19 1.00
CA VAL A 87 6.92 -4.49 0.44
C VAL A 87 6.91 -3.04 0.91
N LEU A 88 7.11 -2.82 2.22
CA LEU A 88 7.15 -1.45 2.74
C LEU A 88 8.30 -0.65 2.14
N GLY A 89 9.44 -1.29 1.92
CA GLY A 89 10.58 -0.64 1.26
C GLY A 89 10.26 -0.19 -0.15
N HIS A 90 9.58 -1.06 -0.92
CA HIS A 90 9.17 -0.70 -2.28
C HIS A 90 8.14 0.42 -2.26
N LEU A 91 7.23 0.40 -1.30
CA LEU A 91 6.25 1.46 -1.19
C LEU A 91 6.92 2.79 -0.85
N ASN A 92 7.88 2.76 0.09
CA ASN A 92 8.63 3.96 0.43
C ASN A 92 9.32 4.54 -0.80
N ALA A 93 10.01 3.71 -1.57
CA ALA A 93 10.69 4.15 -2.78
C ALA A 93 9.71 4.74 -3.79
N THR A 94 8.55 4.13 -3.92
CA THR A 94 7.52 4.61 -4.85
C THR A 94 7.01 5.98 -4.42
N LEU A 95 6.74 6.16 -3.12
CA LEU A 95 6.23 7.43 -2.63
C LEU A 95 7.25 8.55 -2.81
N VAL A 96 8.54 8.24 -2.61
CA VAL A 96 9.59 9.21 -2.90
C VAL A 96 9.59 9.57 -4.38
N GLU A 97 9.50 8.57 -5.22
CA GLU A 97 9.54 8.76 -6.67
C GLU A 97 8.39 9.65 -7.17
N VAL A 98 7.20 9.48 -6.61
CA VAL A 98 6.05 10.28 -7.04
C VAL A 98 5.96 11.63 -6.34
N GLY A 99 6.96 11.98 -5.54
CA GLY A 99 7.07 13.31 -4.96
C GLY A 99 6.38 13.52 -3.63
N ALA A 100 6.01 12.44 -2.93
CA ALA A 100 5.41 12.58 -1.61
C ALA A 100 6.43 13.16 -0.64
N ASP A 101 5.95 14.01 0.28
CA ASP A 101 6.85 14.56 1.29
C ASP A 101 7.02 13.56 2.45
N ASP A 102 8.00 13.84 3.32
CA ASP A 102 8.33 12.95 4.42
C ASP A 102 7.15 12.72 5.35
N ARG A 103 6.33 13.71 5.55
CA ARG A 103 5.17 13.60 6.43
C ARG A 103 4.14 12.63 5.87
N THR A 104 3.87 12.73 4.57
CA THR A 104 2.95 11.83 3.89
C THR A 104 3.48 10.41 3.90
N ILE A 105 4.76 10.24 3.58
CA ILE A 105 5.40 8.93 3.57
C ILE A 105 5.30 8.30 4.95
N GLY A 106 5.64 9.06 5.98
CA GLY A 106 5.58 8.55 7.36
C GLY A 106 4.19 8.10 7.74
N LYS A 107 3.18 8.88 7.35
CA LYS A 107 1.79 8.54 7.65
C LYS A 107 1.37 7.22 6.99
N VAL A 108 1.70 7.06 5.71
CA VAL A 108 1.36 5.84 4.98
C VAL A 108 2.05 4.64 5.59
N LEU A 109 3.35 4.74 5.83
CA LEU A 109 4.10 3.61 6.35
C LEU A 109 3.66 3.21 7.75
N ARG A 110 3.34 4.19 8.61
CA ARG A 110 2.83 3.86 9.94
C ARG A 110 1.48 3.15 9.87
N THR A 111 0.60 3.61 8.99
CA THR A 111 -0.71 3.00 8.84
C THR A 111 -0.57 1.54 8.39
N LEU A 112 0.28 1.30 7.42
CA LEU A 112 0.44 -0.05 6.89
C LEU A 112 1.24 -0.95 7.83
N SER A 113 2.21 -0.40 8.55
CA SER A 113 2.95 -1.18 9.54
C SER A 113 2.04 -1.69 10.65
N ALA A 114 1.00 -0.94 10.98
CA ALA A 114 0.04 -1.38 11.99
C ALA A 114 -0.74 -2.61 11.56
N MET A 115 -0.72 -2.95 10.28
CA MET A 115 -1.42 -4.13 9.76
C MET A 115 -0.55 -5.38 9.74
N ARG A 116 0.67 -5.29 10.23
CA ARG A 116 1.61 -6.42 10.19
C ARG A 116 1.01 -7.69 10.80
N LEU A 117 0.34 -7.55 11.94
CA LEU A 117 -0.23 -8.70 12.63
C LEU A 117 -1.35 -9.37 11.82
N ASP A 118 -2.01 -8.63 10.96
CA ASP A 118 -3.07 -9.16 10.11
C ASP A 118 -2.54 -9.86 8.87
N ILE A 119 -1.31 -9.55 8.48
CA ILE A 119 -0.77 -9.99 7.20
C ILE A 119 0.31 -11.07 7.36
N VAL A 120 1.21 -10.89 8.31
CA VAL A 120 2.34 -11.80 8.48
C VAL A 120 1.89 -13.09 9.15
N GLU A 121 2.32 -14.20 8.58
CA GLU A 121 1.99 -15.54 9.07
C GLU A 121 3.27 -16.35 9.30
N ASP A 122 4.08 -15.91 10.20
CA ASP A 122 5.31 -16.64 10.52
C ASP A 122 5.05 -17.83 11.43
#